data_a5e66f3fcabd82b76f7dbd14bd9fa0cc
#
_entry.id   a5e66f3fcabd82b76f7dbd14bd9fa0cc
#
_cell.length_a   1.000
_cell.length_b   1.000
_cell.length_c   1.000
_cell.angle_alpha   90.00
_cell.angle_beta   90.00
_cell.angle_gamma   90.00
#
_symmetry.space_group_name_H-M   'P 1'
#
loop_
_entity.id
_entity.type
_entity.pdbx_description
1 polymer ?
#
loop_
_entity_poly.entity_id
_entity_poly.type
_entity_poly.pdbx_seq_one_letter_code
_entity_poly.pdbx_strand_id
1 'polypeptide(L)'
;MKILVIRLSSIGDVILTTPVLKQLKEKYPDAAVDFLVMKNFKDSIEGVPYIDNLIFFDKKENDGYQNMVAFGKKLAENKYDYVFDLHSKIRSKIISKQIKLSGAKVLVYPKRKWWKSLLVKMKLIKYHVDDTIVKNYFKPFKKLGLKYRGEQLLFTFSPKDLEKVKEYEGLFVRAPGASKETKKWTKKGFGNLAKKLYEKYNIKTVLIGGREDIERCDHINKISGGVCINLAGKLSLKESGALLSLAKLMVTNDSGPFHIGRGVGCRTYVIFGPTDPDMFEYDEKSRLIYKGEKCSPCSLHGNRECPKGHLNCMNKLSEDIILKEIEKDMENNN
;
A
#
# COMPACT_ATOMS: atom_id res chain seq x y z
N MET A 1 -13.46 -25.00 -10.04
CA MET A 1 -13.97 -24.03 -9.05
C MET A 1 -13.70 -22.63 -9.57
N LYS A 2 -14.72 -21.75 -9.61
CA LYS A 2 -14.58 -20.36 -10.09
C LYS A 2 -14.76 -19.39 -8.94
N ILE A 3 -13.78 -18.50 -8.75
CA ILE A 3 -13.68 -17.62 -7.58
C ILE A 3 -13.58 -16.16 -8.04
N LEU A 4 -14.36 -15.27 -7.41
CA LEU A 4 -14.19 -13.83 -7.57
C LEU A 4 -13.63 -13.23 -6.27
N VAL A 5 -12.53 -12.51 -6.39
CA VAL A 5 -11.98 -11.70 -5.30
C VAL A 5 -12.22 -10.22 -5.60
N ILE A 6 -12.80 -9.49 -4.67
CA ILE A 6 -13.16 -8.07 -4.83
C ILE A 6 -12.32 -7.19 -3.93
N ARG A 7 -11.43 -6.37 -4.51
CA ARG A 7 -10.74 -5.28 -3.82
C ARG A 7 -10.62 -4.06 -4.73
N LEU A 8 -11.56 -3.13 -4.62
CA LEU A 8 -11.72 -2.01 -5.56
C LEU A 8 -10.61 -0.95 -5.44
N SER A 9 -10.07 -0.72 -4.26
CA SER A 9 -9.06 0.31 -3.93
C SER A 9 -8.50 0.09 -2.52
N SER A 10 -7.44 0.74 -2.06
CA SER A 10 -6.48 1.61 -2.72
C SER A 10 -5.23 0.83 -3.16
N ILE A 11 -4.20 1.50 -3.71
CA ILE A 11 -2.96 0.86 -4.18
C ILE A 11 -2.42 -0.16 -3.15
N GLY A 12 -2.09 0.29 -1.94
CA GLY A 12 -1.56 -0.58 -0.90
C GLY A 12 -2.51 -1.71 -0.50
N ASP A 13 -3.79 -1.41 -0.33
CA ASP A 13 -4.79 -2.41 0.05
C ASP A 13 -4.98 -3.50 -1.03
N VAL A 14 -4.82 -3.15 -2.31
CA VAL A 14 -4.87 -4.11 -3.43
C VAL A 14 -3.64 -5.00 -3.38
N ILE A 15 -2.43 -4.43 -3.23
CA ILE A 15 -1.17 -5.20 -3.12
C ILE A 15 -1.22 -6.15 -1.91
N LEU A 16 -1.79 -5.71 -0.78
CA LEU A 16 -1.94 -6.53 0.43
C LEU A 16 -2.83 -7.78 0.25
N THR A 17 -3.52 -7.93 -0.90
CA THR A 17 -4.27 -9.16 -1.21
C THR A 17 -3.40 -10.25 -1.85
N THR A 18 -2.21 -9.93 -2.35
CA THR A 18 -1.37 -10.89 -3.09
C THR A 18 -0.97 -12.13 -2.30
N PRO A 19 -0.71 -12.07 -0.95
CA PRO A 19 -0.45 -13.25 -0.14
C PRO A 19 -1.58 -14.28 -0.15
N VAL A 20 -2.83 -13.83 -0.02
CA VAL A 20 -3.96 -14.76 -0.01
C VAL A 20 -4.25 -15.33 -1.41
N LEU A 21 -4.01 -14.55 -2.47
CA LEU A 21 -4.13 -15.03 -3.85
C LEU A 21 -3.07 -16.10 -4.16
N LYS A 22 -1.83 -15.90 -3.71
CA LYS A 22 -0.75 -16.88 -3.82
C LYS A 22 -1.17 -18.22 -3.20
N GLN A 23 -1.53 -18.20 -1.93
CA GLN A 23 -1.90 -19.40 -1.19
C GLN A 23 -3.17 -20.07 -1.77
N LEU A 24 -4.11 -19.26 -2.32
CA LEU A 24 -5.29 -19.77 -2.99
C LEU A 24 -4.90 -20.60 -4.24
N LYS A 25 -4.02 -20.08 -5.10
CA LYS A 25 -3.55 -20.80 -6.29
C LYS A 25 -2.67 -21.99 -5.96
N GLU A 26 -1.83 -21.91 -4.94
CA GLU A 26 -1.02 -23.04 -4.47
C GLU A 26 -1.90 -24.20 -3.99
N LYS A 27 -2.98 -23.91 -3.29
CA LYS A 27 -3.89 -24.93 -2.75
C LYS A 27 -4.90 -25.45 -3.79
N TYR A 28 -5.32 -24.60 -4.70
CA TYR A 28 -6.31 -24.90 -5.74
C TYR A 28 -5.80 -24.43 -7.10
N PRO A 29 -4.81 -25.14 -7.68
CA PRO A 29 -4.15 -24.71 -8.93
C PRO A 29 -5.14 -24.61 -10.11
N ASP A 30 -6.15 -25.50 -10.16
CA ASP A 30 -7.17 -25.51 -11.20
C ASP A 30 -8.34 -24.53 -10.96
N ALA A 31 -8.32 -23.76 -9.87
CA ALA A 31 -9.34 -22.76 -9.65
C ALA A 31 -9.16 -21.56 -10.58
N ALA A 32 -10.22 -21.19 -11.29
CA ALA A 32 -10.24 -19.92 -12.02
C ALA A 32 -10.47 -18.76 -11.04
N VAL A 33 -9.49 -17.88 -10.91
CA VAL A 33 -9.50 -16.74 -9.98
C VAL A 33 -9.65 -15.44 -10.76
N ASP A 34 -10.82 -14.84 -10.68
CA ASP A 34 -11.09 -13.51 -11.22
C ASP A 34 -10.89 -12.46 -10.11
N PHE A 35 -10.35 -11.30 -10.47
CA PHE A 35 -10.12 -10.21 -9.52
C PHE A 35 -10.81 -8.93 -9.98
N LEU A 36 -11.69 -8.38 -9.15
CA LEU A 36 -12.41 -7.13 -9.42
C LEU A 36 -11.73 -5.94 -8.73
N VAL A 37 -11.24 -5.01 -9.55
CA VAL A 37 -10.54 -3.78 -9.11
C VAL A 37 -11.11 -2.56 -9.84
N MET A 38 -11.02 -1.36 -9.26
CA MET A 38 -11.30 -0.12 -10.01
C MET A 38 -10.22 0.08 -11.09
N LYS A 39 -10.64 0.54 -12.27
CA LYS A 39 -9.79 0.75 -13.45
C LYS A 39 -8.53 1.60 -13.15
N ASN A 40 -8.66 2.63 -12.32
CA ASN A 40 -7.54 3.49 -11.92
C ASN A 40 -6.57 2.87 -10.90
N PHE A 41 -6.84 1.67 -10.40
CA PHE A 41 -5.94 0.89 -9.52
C PHE A 41 -5.48 -0.41 -10.15
N LYS A 42 -5.73 -0.62 -11.47
CA LYS A 42 -5.38 -1.85 -12.17
C LYS A 42 -3.89 -2.19 -12.04
N ASP A 43 -3.01 -1.20 -12.19
CA ASP A 43 -1.56 -1.37 -12.15
C ASP A 43 -1.04 -1.92 -10.81
N SER A 44 -1.85 -1.82 -9.74
CA SER A 44 -1.49 -2.39 -8.43
C SER A 44 -1.54 -3.92 -8.38
N ILE A 45 -2.16 -4.57 -9.36
CA ILE A 45 -2.42 -6.02 -9.36
C ILE A 45 -2.23 -6.68 -10.73
N GLU A 46 -2.17 -5.91 -11.80
CA GLU A 46 -1.97 -6.41 -13.16
C GLU A 46 -0.63 -7.16 -13.29
N GLY A 47 -0.66 -8.33 -13.94
CA GLY A 47 0.52 -9.20 -14.11
C GLY A 47 0.82 -10.11 -12.91
N VAL A 48 0.01 -10.07 -11.84
CA VAL A 48 0.14 -11.02 -10.73
C VAL A 48 -0.26 -12.44 -11.19
N PRO A 49 0.61 -13.44 -11.08
CA PRO A 49 0.40 -14.76 -11.71
C PRO A 49 -0.69 -15.61 -11.03
N TYR A 50 -1.27 -15.11 -9.95
CA TYR A 50 -2.31 -15.80 -9.16
C TYR A 50 -3.73 -15.42 -9.59
N ILE A 51 -3.86 -14.62 -10.66
CA ILE A 51 -5.12 -14.10 -11.19
C ILE A 51 -5.25 -14.53 -12.64
N ASP A 52 -6.36 -15.17 -12.98
CA ASP A 52 -6.63 -15.60 -14.35
C ASP A 52 -7.27 -14.46 -15.16
N ASN A 53 -8.20 -13.71 -14.57
CA ASN A 53 -8.84 -12.59 -15.25
C ASN A 53 -8.95 -11.36 -14.35
N LEU A 54 -8.58 -10.18 -14.89
CA LEU A 54 -8.83 -8.89 -14.25
C LEU A 54 -10.14 -8.29 -14.76
N ILE A 55 -11.02 -7.95 -13.83
CA ILE A 55 -12.28 -7.28 -14.10
C ILE A 55 -12.19 -5.85 -13.59
N PHE A 56 -12.56 -4.89 -14.43
CA PHE A 56 -12.46 -3.48 -14.09
C PHE A 56 -13.83 -2.88 -13.75
N PHE A 57 -13.90 -2.23 -12.59
CA PHE A 57 -15.00 -1.35 -12.25
C PHE A 57 -14.64 0.08 -12.67
N ASP A 58 -15.26 0.55 -13.76
CA ASP A 58 -15.13 1.94 -14.19
C ASP A 58 -16.20 2.78 -13.48
N LYS A 59 -15.79 3.80 -12.72
CA LYS A 59 -16.73 4.68 -12.03
C LYS A 59 -17.61 5.48 -12.98
N LYS A 60 -17.11 5.82 -14.16
CA LYS A 60 -17.88 6.63 -15.13
C LYS A 60 -19.10 5.88 -15.65
N GLU A 61 -18.96 4.58 -15.79
CA GLU A 61 -20.00 3.70 -16.37
C GLU A 61 -20.85 3.04 -15.28
N ASN A 62 -20.20 2.62 -14.17
CA ASN A 62 -20.81 1.69 -13.21
C ASN A 62 -21.17 2.33 -11.85
N ASP A 63 -20.93 3.64 -11.64
CA ASP A 63 -21.36 4.30 -10.39
C ASP A 63 -22.86 4.59 -10.40
N GLY A 64 -23.45 4.71 -9.21
CA GLY A 64 -24.90 4.77 -9.03
C GLY A 64 -25.51 3.39 -8.77
N TYR A 65 -26.61 3.36 -8.01
CA TYR A 65 -27.21 2.11 -7.52
C TYR A 65 -27.62 1.17 -8.67
N GLN A 66 -28.33 1.69 -9.68
CA GLN A 66 -28.84 0.90 -10.79
C GLN A 66 -27.70 0.30 -11.63
N ASN A 67 -26.66 1.09 -11.94
CA ASN A 67 -25.50 0.64 -12.70
C ASN A 67 -24.70 -0.42 -11.94
N MET A 68 -24.52 -0.26 -10.60
CA MET A 68 -23.89 -1.27 -9.76
C MET A 68 -24.69 -2.58 -9.73
N VAL A 69 -26.02 -2.51 -9.71
CA VAL A 69 -26.91 -3.69 -9.77
C VAL A 69 -26.77 -4.37 -11.13
N ALA A 70 -26.82 -3.60 -12.23
CA ALA A 70 -26.65 -4.14 -13.59
C ALA A 70 -25.26 -4.80 -13.76
N PHE A 71 -24.20 -4.14 -13.31
CA PHE A 71 -22.85 -4.68 -13.32
C PHE A 71 -22.73 -5.98 -12.50
N GLY A 72 -23.35 -6.01 -11.31
CA GLY A 72 -23.39 -7.22 -10.48
C GLY A 72 -24.15 -8.37 -11.11
N LYS A 73 -25.28 -8.11 -11.80
CA LYS A 73 -26.03 -9.11 -12.56
C LYS A 73 -25.21 -9.68 -13.72
N LYS A 74 -24.51 -8.81 -14.48
CA LYS A 74 -23.58 -9.24 -15.54
C LYS A 74 -22.47 -10.15 -15.00
N LEU A 75 -21.90 -9.82 -13.83
CA LEU A 75 -20.90 -10.68 -13.19
C LEU A 75 -21.48 -12.01 -12.72
N ALA A 76 -22.75 -12.05 -12.34
CA ALA A 76 -23.44 -13.26 -11.90
C ALA A 76 -23.55 -14.33 -13.00
N GLU A 77 -23.55 -13.92 -14.28
CA GLU A 77 -23.55 -14.82 -15.46
C GLU A 77 -22.30 -15.73 -15.48
N ASN A 78 -21.22 -15.32 -14.83
CA ASN A 78 -20.00 -16.12 -14.71
C ASN A 78 -20.12 -17.34 -13.80
N LYS A 79 -21.22 -17.51 -13.06
CA LYS A 79 -21.50 -18.67 -12.19
C LYS A 79 -20.39 -18.96 -11.19
N TYR A 80 -19.99 -17.96 -10.40
CA TYR A 80 -18.96 -18.13 -9.36
C TYR A 80 -19.42 -19.08 -8.26
N ASP A 81 -18.53 -19.98 -7.84
CA ASP A 81 -18.72 -20.82 -6.65
C ASP A 81 -18.55 -20.00 -5.36
N TYR A 82 -17.53 -19.13 -5.36
CA TYR A 82 -17.17 -18.26 -4.23
C TYR A 82 -16.94 -16.84 -4.65
N VAL A 83 -17.37 -15.89 -3.81
CA VAL A 83 -17.03 -14.48 -3.90
C VAL A 83 -16.41 -14.04 -2.58
N PHE A 84 -15.18 -13.53 -2.62
CA PHE A 84 -14.49 -12.96 -1.47
C PHE A 84 -14.47 -11.43 -1.56
N ASP A 85 -15.37 -10.76 -0.83
CA ASP A 85 -15.42 -9.29 -0.77
C ASP A 85 -14.43 -8.77 0.29
N LEU A 86 -13.20 -8.49 -0.13
CA LEU A 86 -12.15 -7.89 0.69
C LEU A 86 -12.26 -6.35 0.78
N HIS A 87 -13.15 -5.75 0.01
CA HIS A 87 -13.39 -4.30 0.05
C HIS A 87 -14.43 -3.90 1.09
N SER A 88 -15.51 -4.69 1.20
CA SER A 88 -16.57 -4.55 2.22
C SER A 88 -17.14 -3.11 2.37
N LYS A 89 -17.32 -2.38 1.25
CA LYS A 89 -17.98 -1.06 1.18
C LYS A 89 -19.26 -1.16 0.36
N ILE A 90 -20.06 -0.11 0.36
CA ILE A 90 -21.38 -0.08 -0.29
C ILE A 90 -21.32 -0.64 -1.72
N ARG A 91 -20.37 -0.17 -2.55
CA ARG A 91 -20.22 -0.64 -3.94
C ARG A 91 -20.03 -2.14 -4.03
N SER A 92 -19.03 -2.68 -3.34
CA SER A 92 -18.76 -4.11 -3.37
C SER A 92 -19.89 -4.95 -2.80
N LYS A 93 -20.59 -4.45 -1.78
CA LYS A 93 -21.75 -5.14 -1.19
C LYS A 93 -22.95 -5.20 -2.14
N ILE A 94 -23.23 -4.14 -2.92
CA ILE A 94 -24.29 -4.14 -3.91
C ILE A 94 -23.96 -5.17 -5.01
N ILE A 95 -22.73 -5.14 -5.53
CA ILE A 95 -22.25 -6.09 -6.55
C ILE A 95 -22.32 -7.54 -6.05
N SER A 96 -21.71 -7.82 -4.89
CA SER A 96 -21.69 -9.17 -4.31
C SER A 96 -23.08 -9.70 -3.98
N LYS A 97 -24.04 -8.83 -3.63
CA LYS A 97 -25.44 -9.22 -3.40
C LYS A 97 -26.07 -9.80 -4.67
N GLN A 98 -25.83 -9.18 -5.84
CA GLN A 98 -26.37 -9.69 -7.09
C GLN A 98 -25.79 -11.07 -7.45
N ILE A 99 -24.47 -11.23 -7.24
CA ILE A 99 -23.80 -12.52 -7.51
C ILE A 99 -24.26 -13.59 -6.51
N LYS A 100 -24.55 -13.21 -5.25
CA LYS A 100 -25.11 -14.13 -4.26
C LYS A 100 -26.49 -14.67 -4.69
N LEU A 101 -27.31 -13.86 -5.32
CA LEU A 101 -28.65 -14.26 -5.80
C LEU A 101 -28.58 -15.32 -6.92
N SER A 102 -27.44 -15.47 -7.61
CA SER A 102 -27.21 -16.53 -8.60
C SER A 102 -26.62 -17.82 -7.98
N GLY A 103 -26.55 -17.94 -6.65
CA GLY A 103 -26.12 -19.15 -5.94
C GLY A 103 -24.69 -19.13 -5.39
N ALA A 104 -23.89 -18.11 -5.67
CA ALA A 104 -22.51 -18.00 -5.18
C ALA A 104 -22.43 -17.88 -3.66
N LYS A 105 -21.44 -18.51 -3.03
CA LYS A 105 -21.12 -18.36 -1.60
C LYS A 105 -20.31 -17.08 -1.39
N VAL A 106 -20.94 -16.03 -0.87
CA VAL A 106 -20.30 -14.73 -0.61
C VAL A 106 -19.73 -14.69 0.81
N LEU A 107 -18.43 -14.44 0.91
CA LEU A 107 -17.66 -14.31 2.14
C LEU A 107 -17.04 -12.91 2.19
N VAL A 108 -17.33 -12.18 3.27
CA VAL A 108 -16.99 -10.75 3.36
C VAL A 108 -15.91 -10.54 4.40
N TYR A 109 -14.93 -9.71 4.07
CA TYR A 109 -13.92 -9.21 5.01
C TYR A 109 -14.59 -8.56 6.23
N PRO A 110 -14.32 -9.07 7.44
CA PRO A 110 -14.92 -8.54 8.65
C PRO A 110 -14.35 -7.16 8.96
N LYS A 111 -15.07 -6.10 8.58
CA LYS A 111 -14.73 -4.75 9.04
C LYS A 111 -14.87 -4.66 10.55
N ARG A 112 -13.91 -3.93 11.16
CA ARG A 112 -14.02 -3.54 12.57
C ARG A 112 -15.39 -2.93 12.83
N LYS A 113 -15.96 -3.29 13.98
CA LYS A 113 -17.25 -2.77 14.41
C LYS A 113 -17.19 -1.24 14.43
N TRP A 114 -18.08 -0.58 13.70
CA TRP A 114 -18.13 0.88 13.54
C TRP A 114 -18.13 1.64 14.88
N TRP A 115 -18.69 1.04 15.94
CA TRP A 115 -18.71 1.62 17.28
C TRP A 115 -17.30 1.72 17.91
N LYS A 116 -16.36 0.78 17.63
CA LYS A 116 -14.95 0.92 18.04
C LYS A 116 -14.31 2.17 17.41
N SER A 117 -14.60 2.43 16.13
CA SER A 117 -14.14 3.63 15.44
C SER A 117 -14.73 4.92 16.05
N LEU A 118 -16.00 4.87 16.48
CA LEU A 118 -16.65 5.98 17.18
C LEU A 118 -16.02 6.23 18.54
N LEU A 119 -15.81 5.19 19.34
CA LEU A 119 -15.16 5.29 20.67
C LEU A 119 -13.73 5.85 20.59
N VAL A 120 -12.96 5.43 19.58
CA VAL A 120 -11.62 6.00 19.31
C VAL A 120 -11.74 7.49 18.94
N LYS A 121 -12.69 7.87 18.09
CA LYS A 121 -12.94 9.26 17.70
C LYS A 121 -13.37 10.12 18.88
N MET A 122 -14.14 9.55 19.80
CA MET A 122 -14.55 10.18 21.07
C MET A 122 -13.45 10.15 22.14
N LYS A 123 -12.28 9.56 21.85
CA LYS A 123 -11.13 9.40 22.78
C LYS A 123 -11.45 8.56 24.04
N LEU A 124 -12.50 7.75 24.00
CA LEU A 124 -12.89 6.89 25.11
C LEU A 124 -12.06 5.61 25.18
N ILE A 125 -11.47 5.18 24.06
CA ILE A 125 -10.53 4.04 24.00
C ILE A 125 -9.34 4.41 23.12
N LYS A 126 -8.16 3.88 23.42
CA LYS A 126 -7.01 3.94 22.51
C LYS A 126 -7.26 3.06 21.30
N TYR A 127 -6.81 3.55 20.14
CA TYR A 127 -6.82 2.76 18.93
C TYR A 127 -5.79 1.63 19.07
N HIS A 128 -6.25 0.39 18.93
CA HIS A 128 -5.38 -0.78 18.91
C HIS A 128 -5.79 -1.70 17.76
N VAL A 129 -4.81 -2.29 17.11
CA VAL A 129 -4.97 -3.23 16.01
C VAL A 129 -4.90 -4.65 16.56
N ASP A 130 -5.99 -5.42 16.44
CA ASP A 130 -6.03 -6.81 16.88
C ASP A 130 -5.22 -7.75 15.97
N ASP A 131 -5.23 -7.46 14.66
CA ASP A 131 -4.54 -8.24 13.61
C ASP A 131 -4.12 -7.33 12.46
N THR A 132 -3.05 -7.67 11.75
CA THR A 132 -2.62 -6.95 10.56
C THR A 132 -3.64 -7.06 9.43
N ILE A 133 -3.57 -6.14 8.48
CA ILE A 133 -4.52 -6.12 7.35
C ILE A 133 -4.41 -7.40 6.53
N VAL A 134 -3.21 -7.91 6.31
CA VAL A 134 -2.99 -9.18 5.58
C VAL A 134 -3.66 -10.34 6.31
N LYS A 135 -3.41 -10.54 7.60
CA LYS A 135 -4.07 -11.59 8.41
C LYS A 135 -5.59 -11.49 8.34
N ASN A 136 -6.09 -10.26 8.37
CA ASN A 136 -7.53 -10.03 8.27
C ASN A 136 -8.08 -10.40 6.88
N TYR A 137 -7.31 -10.25 5.79
CA TYR A 137 -7.73 -10.70 4.45
C TYR A 137 -7.82 -12.21 4.32
N PHE A 138 -7.08 -12.98 5.14
CA PHE A 138 -7.22 -14.44 5.18
C PHE A 138 -8.51 -14.92 5.90
N LYS A 139 -9.12 -14.09 6.76
CA LYS A 139 -10.31 -14.52 7.54
C LYS A 139 -11.47 -15.05 6.70
N PRO A 140 -11.88 -14.43 5.58
CA PRO A 140 -12.92 -14.98 4.71
C PRO A 140 -12.55 -16.33 4.09
N PHE A 141 -11.24 -16.56 3.85
CA PHE A 141 -10.75 -17.78 3.22
C PHE A 141 -10.52 -18.95 4.19
N LYS A 142 -10.77 -18.78 5.49
CA LYS A 142 -10.66 -19.87 6.48
C LYS A 142 -11.50 -21.10 6.12
N LYS A 143 -12.67 -20.91 5.46
CA LYS A 143 -13.53 -22.00 4.98
C LYS A 143 -12.87 -22.84 3.88
N LEU A 144 -11.92 -22.27 3.15
CA LEU A 144 -11.07 -22.98 2.19
C LEU A 144 -9.77 -23.50 2.84
N GLY A 145 -9.62 -23.37 4.16
CA GLY A 145 -8.43 -23.81 4.89
C GLY A 145 -7.17 -23.00 4.62
N LEU A 146 -7.31 -21.73 4.23
CA LEU A 146 -6.18 -20.81 4.05
C LEU A 146 -5.91 -20.07 5.37
N LYS A 147 -4.61 -19.92 5.70
CA LYS A 147 -4.12 -19.19 6.88
C LYS A 147 -2.81 -18.49 6.53
N TYR A 148 -2.67 -17.24 6.90
CA TYR A 148 -1.42 -16.49 6.70
C TYR A 148 -0.23 -17.19 7.40
N ARG A 149 0.87 -17.38 6.68
CA ARG A 149 2.09 -18.08 7.09
C ARG A 149 3.35 -17.22 6.91
N GLY A 150 3.19 -15.91 6.66
CA GLY A 150 4.30 -15.00 6.38
C GLY A 150 4.57 -14.79 4.89
N GLU A 151 3.59 -15.09 4.02
CA GLU A 151 3.73 -14.85 2.58
C GLU A 151 4.10 -13.39 2.29
N GLN A 152 5.10 -13.22 1.42
CA GLN A 152 5.54 -11.90 0.99
C GLN A 152 4.52 -11.26 0.05
N LEU A 153 4.49 -9.92 0.04
CA LEU A 153 3.74 -9.15 -0.94
C LEU A 153 4.34 -9.36 -2.33
N LEU A 154 3.54 -9.19 -3.37
CA LEU A 154 4.01 -9.21 -4.74
C LEU A 154 3.52 -7.97 -5.48
N PHE A 155 4.44 -7.29 -6.15
CA PHE A 155 4.15 -6.26 -7.13
C PHE A 155 4.92 -6.59 -8.41
N THR A 156 4.27 -6.47 -9.57
CA THR A 156 4.83 -6.88 -10.87
C THR A 156 4.98 -5.68 -11.79
N PHE A 157 5.98 -5.73 -12.65
CA PHE A 157 6.26 -4.79 -13.72
C PHE A 157 6.82 -5.55 -14.93
N SER A 158 6.86 -4.91 -16.09
CA SER A 158 7.37 -5.52 -17.33
C SER A 158 8.88 -5.23 -17.51
N PRO A 159 9.59 -6.02 -18.36
CA PRO A 159 10.95 -5.69 -18.76
C PRO A 159 11.09 -4.29 -19.37
N LYS A 160 10.04 -3.81 -20.06
CA LYS A 160 10.00 -2.45 -20.63
C LYS A 160 9.95 -1.38 -19.55
N ASP A 161 9.24 -1.61 -18.45
CA ASP A 161 9.22 -0.68 -17.30
C ASP A 161 10.60 -0.63 -16.63
N LEU A 162 11.28 -1.79 -16.55
CA LEU A 162 12.62 -1.88 -15.98
C LEU A 162 13.66 -1.11 -16.81
N GLU A 163 13.64 -1.27 -18.12
CA GLU A 163 14.58 -0.60 -19.02
C GLU A 163 14.50 0.91 -18.92
N LYS A 164 13.29 1.47 -18.75
CA LYS A 164 13.09 2.93 -18.63
C LYS A 164 13.72 3.55 -17.37
N VAL A 165 13.96 2.76 -16.35
CA VAL A 165 14.48 3.26 -15.06
C VAL A 165 15.86 2.70 -14.71
N LYS A 166 16.47 1.97 -15.62
CA LYS A 166 17.77 1.29 -15.43
C LYS A 166 18.90 2.27 -15.10
N GLU A 167 18.86 3.48 -15.66
CA GLU A 167 19.85 4.52 -15.36
C GLU A 167 19.90 4.94 -13.87
N TYR A 168 18.85 4.60 -13.09
CA TYR A 168 18.74 4.91 -11.66
C TYR A 168 19.11 3.73 -10.77
N GLU A 169 19.67 2.65 -11.30
CA GLU A 169 20.07 1.47 -10.54
C GLU A 169 21.06 1.83 -9.42
N GLY A 170 20.87 1.23 -8.25
CA GLY A 170 21.73 1.44 -7.08
C GLY A 170 21.55 2.77 -6.35
N LEU A 171 20.67 3.65 -6.83
CA LEU A 171 20.39 4.92 -6.16
C LEU A 171 19.48 4.75 -4.94
N PHE A 172 19.52 5.74 -4.05
CA PHE A 172 18.54 5.85 -2.99
C PHE A 172 17.22 6.39 -3.52
N VAL A 173 16.10 5.89 -3.01
CA VAL A 173 14.76 6.37 -3.40
C VAL A 173 14.04 6.98 -2.19
N ARG A 174 13.28 8.05 -2.42
CA ARG A 174 12.36 8.61 -1.42
C ARG A 174 11.00 8.85 -2.01
N ALA A 175 9.98 8.43 -1.26
CA ALA A 175 8.57 8.69 -1.58
C ALA A 175 7.96 9.59 -0.48
N PRO A 176 8.12 10.92 -0.60
CA PRO A 176 7.72 11.86 0.45
C PRO A 176 6.23 12.17 0.47
N GLY A 177 5.48 11.70 -0.52
CA GLY A 177 4.03 11.84 -0.63
C GLY A 177 3.24 10.94 0.33
N ALA A 178 2.02 11.32 0.62
CA ALA A 178 0.99 10.49 1.25
C ALA A 178 -0.40 11.09 1.00
N SER A 179 -1.43 10.26 1.04
CA SER A 179 -2.84 10.69 0.81
C SER A 179 -3.39 11.64 1.88
N LYS A 180 -2.75 11.74 3.04
CA LYS A 180 -3.14 12.61 4.16
C LYS A 180 -1.94 13.41 4.65
N GLU A 181 -2.16 14.71 4.89
CA GLU A 181 -1.08 15.62 5.28
C GLU A 181 -0.39 15.19 6.58
N THR A 182 -1.16 14.71 7.56
CA THR A 182 -0.59 14.27 8.84
C THR A 182 0.31 13.03 8.74
N LYS A 183 0.28 12.32 7.61
CA LYS A 183 1.15 11.16 7.33
C LYS A 183 2.45 11.55 6.64
N LYS A 184 2.59 12.80 6.20
CA LYS A 184 3.78 13.28 5.49
C LYS A 184 4.84 13.73 6.49
N TRP A 185 5.99 13.08 6.50
CA TRP A 185 7.16 13.59 7.23
C TRP A 185 7.65 14.90 6.61
N THR A 186 8.43 15.68 7.35
CA THR A 186 8.81 17.04 6.97
C THR A 186 9.66 17.08 5.69
N LYS A 187 9.47 18.12 4.87
CA LYS A 187 10.34 18.39 3.70
C LYS A 187 11.80 18.58 4.13
N LYS A 188 12.01 19.26 5.27
CA LYS A 188 13.35 19.46 5.87
C LYS A 188 14.01 18.12 6.22
N GLY A 189 13.28 17.21 6.88
CA GLY A 189 13.81 15.89 7.24
C GLY A 189 14.23 15.08 6.01
N PHE A 190 13.38 15.00 4.98
CA PHE A 190 13.73 14.31 3.72
C PHE A 190 14.94 14.95 3.02
N GLY A 191 15.00 16.29 2.95
CA GLY A 191 16.10 17.01 2.29
C GLY A 191 17.43 16.85 3.02
N ASN A 192 17.45 17.06 4.35
CA ASN A 192 18.64 16.88 5.18
C ASN A 192 19.16 15.43 5.13
N LEU A 193 18.25 14.44 5.21
CA LEU A 193 18.62 13.03 5.08
C LEU A 193 19.25 12.74 3.71
N ALA A 194 18.71 13.34 2.63
CA ALA A 194 19.29 13.18 1.29
C ALA A 194 20.71 13.75 1.23
N LYS A 195 20.91 14.96 1.78
CA LYS A 195 22.22 15.61 1.83
C LYS A 195 23.24 14.77 2.60
N LYS A 196 22.91 14.37 3.83
CA LYS A 196 23.81 13.57 4.69
C LYS A 196 24.18 12.22 4.06
N LEU A 197 23.25 11.54 3.41
CA LEU A 197 23.54 10.28 2.73
C LEU A 197 24.39 10.49 1.46
N TYR A 198 24.20 11.59 0.74
CA TYR A 198 25.06 11.93 -0.39
C TYR A 198 26.48 12.25 0.07
N GLU A 199 26.63 13.07 1.11
CA GLU A 199 27.93 13.41 1.71
C GLU A 199 28.69 12.16 2.19
N LYS A 200 27.98 11.17 2.73
CA LYS A 200 28.60 9.96 3.27
C LYS A 200 28.91 8.89 2.23
N TYR A 201 27.98 8.66 1.30
CA TYR A 201 28.06 7.52 0.37
C TYR A 201 28.27 7.92 -1.09
N ASN A 202 28.25 9.21 -1.42
CA ASN A 202 28.29 9.75 -2.79
C ASN A 202 27.23 9.13 -3.73
N ILE A 203 26.07 8.73 -3.18
CA ILE A 203 24.96 8.15 -3.92
C ILE A 203 23.80 9.16 -3.98
N LYS A 204 23.38 9.54 -5.19
CA LYS A 204 22.23 10.43 -5.39
C LYS A 204 20.94 9.80 -4.92
N THR A 205 19.94 10.65 -4.71
CA THR A 205 18.60 10.26 -4.32
C THR A 205 17.60 10.54 -5.43
N VAL A 206 16.76 9.58 -5.76
CA VAL A 206 15.59 9.75 -6.61
C VAL A 206 14.37 10.04 -5.74
N LEU A 207 13.61 11.10 -6.08
CA LEU A 207 12.33 11.43 -5.46
C LEU A 207 11.20 10.96 -6.36
N ILE A 208 10.29 10.13 -5.82
CA ILE A 208 9.11 9.62 -6.54
C ILE A 208 7.82 10.08 -5.86
N GLY A 209 6.75 10.16 -6.64
CA GLY A 209 5.41 10.57 -6.19
C GLY A 209 4.47 10.80 -7.35
N GLY A 210 3.22 11.14 -7.04
CA GLY A 210 2.24 11.58 -8.03
C GLY A 210 2.51 13.01 -8.52
N ARG A 211 1.67 13.48 -9.44
CA ARG A 211 1.75 14.88 -9.92
C ARG A 211 1.58 15.89 -8.80
N GLU A 212 0.77 15.56 -7.80
CA GLU A 212 0.53 16.34 -6.58
C GLU A 212 1.77 16.49 -5.67
N ASP A 213 2.78 15.64 -5.87
CA ASP A 213 4.01 15.65 -5.06
C ASP A 213 5.16 16.42 -5.73
N ILE A 214 5.02 16.92 -6.98
CA ILE A 214 6.09 17.58 -7.74
C ILE A 214 6.69 18.75 -6.94
N GLU A 215 5.86 19.70 -6.51
CA GLU A 215 6.29 20.87 -5.74
C GLU A 215 6.98 20.49 -4.42
N ARG A 216 6.44 19.46 -3.74
CA ARG A 216 7.05 18.93 -2.52
C ARG A 216 8.43 18.38 -2.77
N CYS A 217 8.61 17.63 -3.84
CA CYS A 217 9.89 17.04 -4.24
C CYS A 217 10.89 18.11 -4.65
N ASP A 218 10.47 19.17 -5.36
CA ASP A 218 11.33 20.30 -5.71
C ASP A 218 11.84 21.04 -4.47
N HIS A 219 10.99 21.27 -3.46
CA HIS A 219 11.43 21.83 -2.19
C HIS A 219 12.44 20.93 -1.47
N ILE A 220 12.23 19.62 -1.46
CA ILE A 220 13.16 18.65 -0.86
C ILE A 220 14.51 18.71 -1.58
N ASN A 221 14.51 18.77 -2.91
CA ASN A 221 15.73 18.89 -3.70
C ASN A 221 16.50 20.18 -3.36
N LYS A 222 15.81 21.32 -3.25
CA LYS A 222 16.44 22.59 -2.82
C LYS A 222 17.09 22.47 -1.44
N ILE A 223 16.39 21.88 -0.47
CA ILE A 223 16.91 21.68 0.90
C ILE A 223 18.12 20.75 0.90
N SER A 224 18.14 19.75 0.03
CA SER A 224 19.25 18.79 -0.07
C SER A 224 20.52 19.37 -0.73
N GLY A 225 20.46 20.60 -1.25
CA GLY A 225 21.55 21.20 -2.04
C GLY A 225 21.61 20.70 -3.48
N GLY A 226 20.50 20.22 -4.04
CA GLY A 226 20.41 19.79 -5.44
C GLY A 226 20.88 18.35 -5.70
N VAL A 227 21.12 17.55 -4.67
CA VAL A 227 21.61 16.16 -4.84
C VAL A 227 20.51 15.16 -5.17
N CYS A 228 19.26 15.61 -5.31
CA CYS A 228 18.14 14.75 -5.66
C CYS A 228 17.74 14.86 -7.13
N ILE A 229 17.24 13.77 -7.70
CA ILE A 229 16.61 13.69 -9.03
C ILE A 229 15.11 13.65 -8.82
N ASN A 230 14.36 14.66 -9.25
CA ASN A 230 12.90 14.70 -9.10
C ASN A 230 12.22 13.98 -10.26
N LEU A 231 11.66 12.79 -9.99
CA LEU A 231 10.84 11.99 -10.91
C LEU A 231 9.35 11.96 -10.50
N ALA A 232 8.91 12.80 -9.55
CA ALA A 232 7.51 12.90 -9.19
C ALA A 232 6.66 13.28 -10.41
N GLY A 233 5.57 12.56 -10.64
CA GLY A 233 4.67 12.75 -11.78
C GLY A 233 5.23 12.30 -13.15
N LYS A 234 6.46 11.78 -13.22
CA LYS A 234 7.11 11.33 -14.47
C LYS A 234 7.05 9.82 -14.69
N LEU A 235 6.86 9.05 -13.62
CA LEU A 235 6.81 7.59 -13.66
C LEU A 235 5.37 7.10 -13.50
N SER A 236 5.02 6.05 -14.25
CA SER A 236 3.84 5.23 -13.98
C SER A 236 4.03 4.46 -12.67
N LEU A 237 2.95 3.83 -12.19
CA LEU A 237 3.03 2.99 -11.00
C LEU A 237 3.94 1.77 -11.24
N LYS A 238 3.90 1.17 -12.44
CA LYS A 238 4.75 0.04 -12.86
C LYS A 238 6.23 0.44 -12.93
N GLU A 239 6.53 1.57 -13.57
CA GLU A 239 7.89 2.11 -13.61
C GLU A 239 8.43 2.47 -12.22
N SER A 240 7.57 2.99 -11.33
CA SER A 240 7.95 3.22 -9.93
C SER A 240 8.30 1.92 -9.20
N GLY A 241 7.56 0.84 -9.45
CA GLY A 241 7.87 -0.49 -8.92
C GLY A 241 9.17 -1.05 -9.47
N ALA A 242 9.42 -0.89 -10.78
CA ALA A 242 10.66 -1.28 -11.43
C ALA A 242 11.87 -0.51 -10.86
N LEU A 243 11.74 0.81 -10.68
CA LEU A 243 12.77 1.63 -10.03
C LEU A 243 13.06 1.14 -8.60
N LEU A 244 12.03 0.83 -7.82
CA LEU A 244 12.19 0.34 -6.46
C LEU A 244 12.88 -1.03 -6.40
N SER A 245 12.71 -1.89 -7.41
CA SER A 245 13.43 -3.18 -7.49
C SER A 245 14.94 -3.02 -7.71
N LEU A 246 15.36 -1.91 -8.33
CA LEU A 246 16.75 -1.56 -8.59
C LEU A 246 17.36 -0.66 -7.50
N ALA A 247 16.52 -0.12 -6.61
CA ALA A 247 16.95 0.83 -5.59
C ALA A 247 17.79 0.15 -4.50
N LYS A 248 18.86 0.81 -4.05
CA LYS A 248 19.64 0.35 -2.91
C LYS A 248 18.81 0.31 -1.62
N LEU A 249 17.98 1.31 -1.42
CA LEU A 249 16.97 1.39 -0.36
C LEU A 249 15.93 2.48 -0.67
N MET A 250 14.80 2.40 0.04
CA MET A 250 13.76 3.43 0.01
C MET A 250 13.46 3.97 1.41
N VAL A 251 13.25 5.30 1.51
CA VAL A 251 12.63 5.93 2.69
C VAL A 251 11.28 6.51 2.28
N THR A 252 10.21 6.13 2.95
CA THR A 252 8.85 6.50 2.58
C THR A 252 7.96 6.77 3.80
N ASN A 253 6.89 7.50 3.60
CA ASN A 253 5.79 7.57 4.57
C ASN A 253 4.91 6.30 4.49
N ASP A 254 4.01 6.11 5.45
CA ASP A 254 2.92 5.12 5.38
C ASP A 254 1.98 5.47 4.22
N SER A 255 2.28 4.95 3.02
CA SER A 255 1.62 5.26 1.75
C SER A 255 1.76 4.12 0.72
N GLY A 256 1.20 4.29 -0.49
CA GLY A 256 1.26 3.29 -1.56
C GLY A 256 2.66 2.75 -1.87
N PRO A 257 3.68 3.61 -2.05
CA PRO A 257 5.06 3.21 -2.29
C PRO A 257 5.64 2.23 -1.26
N PHE A 258 5.24 2.31 0.02
CA PHE A 258 5.63 1.33 1.03
C PHE A 258 5.27 -0.11 0.63
N HIS A 259 4.04 -0.31 0.16
CA HIS A 259 3.57 -1.64 -0.23
C HIS A 259 4.17 -2.09 -1.56
N ILE A 260 4.42 -1.16 -2.49
CA ILE A 260 5.11 -1.45 -3.75
C ILE A 260 6.55 -1.90 -3.45
N GLY A 261 7.30 -1.14 -2.65
CA GLY A 261 8.67 -1.47 -2.27
C GLY A 261 8.78 -2.86 -1.65
N ARG A 262 7.88 -3.20 -0.72
CA ARG A 262 7.81 -4.55 -0.16
C ARG A 262 7.46 -5.60 -1.22
N GLY A 263 6.55 -5.29 -2.12
CA GLY A 263 6.12 -6.21 -3.19
C GLY A 263 7.19 -6.51 -4.23
N VAL A 264 8.22 -5.66 -4.36
CA VAL A 264 9.39 -5.87 -5.24
C VAL A 264 10.67 -6.23 -4.45
N GLY A 265 10.57 -6.40 -3.13
CA GLY A 265 11.70 -6.78 -2.28
C GLY A 265 12.73 -5.68 -2.01
N CYS A 266 12.35 -4.40 -2.17
CA CYS A 266 13.18 -3.24 -1.86
C CYS A 266 13.37 -3.09 -0.34
N ARG A 267 14.62 -2.83 0.11
CA ARG A 267 14.87 -2.43 1.51
C ARG A 267 14.18 -1.09 1.80
N THR A 268 13.28 -1.09 2.76
CA THR A 268 12.36 0.03 2.98
C THR A 268 12.37 0.51 4.43
N TYR A 269 12.58 1.80 4.63
CA TYR A 269 12.40 2.51 5.91
C TYR A 269 11.09 3.28 5.84
N VAL A 270 10.10 2.83 6.60
CA VAL A 270 8.75 3.42 6.56
C VAL A 270 8.47 4.26 7.80
N ILE A 271 8.09 5.51 7.57
CA ILE A 271 7.84 6.50 8.63
C ILE A 271 6.36 6.47 8.99
N PHE A 272 6.08 6.19 10.26
CA PHE A 272 4.75 6.26 10.84
C PHE A 272 4.64 7.45 11.82
N GLY A 273 3.44 8.02 11.85
CA GLY A 273 3.12 9.12 12.76
C GLY A 273 1.74 8.95 13.39
N PRO A 274 0.65 9.40 12.72
CA PRO A 274 -0.71 9.37 13.30
C PRO A 274 -1.40 8.01 13.24
N THR A 275 -0.90 7.08 12.42
CA THR A 275 -1.47 5.75 12.19
C THR A 275 -0.76 4.70 13.01
N ASP A 276 -1.45 3.59 13.27
CA ASP A 276 -0.90 2.48 14.05
C ASP A 276 0.01 1.62 13.15
N PRO A 277 1.30 1.48 13.47
CA PRO A 277 2.21 0.65 12.70
C PRO A 277 1.87 -0.84 12.76
N ASP A 278 1.21 -1.31 13.82
CA ASP A 278 0.81 -2.72 13.99
C ASP A 278 -0.26 -3.19 12.99
N MET A 279 -0.73 -2.27 12.11
CA MET A 279 -1.59 -2.63 10.97
C MET A 279 -0.87 -3.48 9.92
N PHE A 280 0.47 -3.49 9.90
CA PHE A 280 1.26 -4.17 8.87
C PHE A 280 2.25 -5.14 9.49
N GLU A 281 2.62 -6.17 8.72
CA GLU A 281 3.77 -7.01 9.00
C GLU A 281 5.04 -6.31 8.51
N TYR A 282 6.15 -6.51 9.22
CA TYR A 282 7.48 -6.08 8.81
C TYR A 282 8.36 -7.31 8.65
N ASP A 283 9.19 -7.31 7.63
CA ASP A 283 10.18 -8.34 7.35
C ASP A 283 11.61 -7.79 7.57
N GLU A 284 12.61 -8.59 7.32
CA GLU A 284 14.03 -8.21 7.50
C GLU A 284 14.45 -7.02 6.61
N LYS A 285 13.75 -6.79 5.48
CA LYS A 285 13.98 -5.67 4.57
C LYS A 285 13.15 -4.44 4.91
N SER A 286 12.21 -4.53 5.85
CA SER A 286 11.29 -3.46 6.21
C SER A 286 11.56 -2.93 7.61
N ARG A 287 12.05 -1.70 7.73
CA ARG A 287 12.34 -1.03 9.00
C ARG A 287 11.24 -0.03 9.33
N LEU A 288 10.63 -0.21 10.47
CA LEU A 288 9.68 0.75 11.03
C LEU A 288 10.41 1.93 11.69
N ILE A 289 10.08 3.13 11.25
CA ILE A 289 10.51 4.39 11.87
C ILE A 289 9.29 5.03 12.53
N TYR A 290 9.24 4.94 13.84
CA TYR A 290 8.09 5.41 14.62
C TYR A 290 8.54 6.06 15.95
N LYS A 291 8.23 7.33 16.11
CA LYS A 291 8.62 8.07 17.32
C LYS A 291 7.76 7.71 18.54
N GLY A 292 6.50 7.34 18.35
CA GLY A 292 5.61 6.94 19.46
C GLY A 292 5.21 8.09 20.37
N GLU A 293 4.67 9.19 19.84
CA GLU A 293 4.11 10.28 20.64
C GLU A 293 2.93 9.81 21.49
N LYS A 294 2.75 10.42 22.68
CA LYS A 294 1.67 10.04 23.64
C LYS A 294 0.26 10.04 23.01
N CYS A 295 0.03 10.91 22.03
CA CYS A 295 -1.25 11.00 21.32
C CYS A 295 -1.34 10.08 20.09
N SER A 296 -0.29 9.33 19.75
CA SER A 296 -0.23 8.44 18.60
C SER A 296 -0.33 6.97 19.06
N PRO A 297 -1.04 6.11 18.30
CA PRO A 297 -1.82 6.40 17.08
C PRO A 297 -3.12 7.16 17.40
N CYS A 298 -3.45 8.18 16.60
CA CYS A 298 -4.64 9.01 16.79
C CYS A 298 -5.63 8.95 15.61
N SER A 299 -5.31 8.20 14.56
CA SER A 299 -6.13 8.05 13.38
C SER A 299 -5.92 6.70 12.70
N LEU A 300 -6.99 6.15 12.10
CA LEU A 300 -6.94 4.93 11.28
C LEU A 300 -6.22 5.13 9.95
N HIS A 301 -6.38 6.30 9.34
CA HIS A 301 -5.96 6.56 7.96
C HIS A 301 -5.18 7.87 7.79
N GLY A 302 -4.85 8.54 8.89
CA GLY A 302 -4.36 9.91 8.87
C GLY A 302 -5.51 10.92 8.67
N ASN A 303 -5.20 12.20 8.86
CA ASN A 303 -6.14 13.33 8.76
C ASN A 303 -5.56 14.40 7.82
N ARG A 304 -6.41 15.36 7.43
CA ARG A 304 -5.95 16.56 6.73
C ARG A 304 -5.11 17.44 7.66
N GLU A 305 -5.55 17.55 8.92
CA GLU A 305 -4.89 18.36 9.95
C GLU A 305 -4.68 17.55 11.23
N CYS A 306 -3.66 17.89 12.01
CA CYS A 306 -3.39 17.26 13.29
C CYS A 306 -4.46 17.67 14.32
N PRO A 307 -5.20 16.73 14.93
CA PRO A 307 -6.24 17.06 15.93
C PRO A 307 -5.70 17.77 17.17
N LYS A 308 -4.38 17.76 17.38
CA LYS A 308 -3.67 18.45 18.48
C LYS A 308 -2.90 19.69 18.02
N GLY A 309 -2.92 20.03 16.72
CA GLY A 309 -2.25 21.17 16.12
C GLY A 309 -0.72 21.03 15.98
N HIS A 310 -0.04 20.20 16.76
CA HIS A 310 1.42 20.21 16.87
C HIS A 310 2.16 19.26 15.91
N LEU A 311 1.51 18.19 15.42
CA LEU A 311 2.08 17.14 14.54
C LEU A 311 3.47 16.61 15.01
N ASN A 312 3.71 16.54 16.34
CA ASN A 312 5.03 16.17 16.90
C ASN A 312 5.53 14.79 16.46
N CYS A 313 4.62 13.84 16.21
CA CYS A 313 4.99 12.51 15.71
C CYS A 313 5.78 12.54 14.40
N MET A 314 5.60 13.61 13.59
CA MET A 314 6.33 13.85 12.35
C MET A 314 7.37 14.98 12.50
N ASN A 315 7.02 16.09 13.15
CA ASN A 315 7.87 17.26 13.22
C ASN A 315 9.11 17.06 14.12
N LYS A 316 9.01 16.23 15.17
CA LYS A 316 10.11 15.92 16.08
C LYS A 316 10.88 14.66 15.73
N LEU A 317 10.56 14.00 14.61
CA LEU A 317 11.36 12.91 14.11
C LEU A 317 12.58 13.48 13.38
N SER A 318 13.76 13.30 13.97
CA SER A 318 15.03 13.73 13.37
C SER A 318 15.46 12.80 12.26
N GLU A 319 16.06 13.36 11.22
CA GLU A 319 16.71 12.61 10.14
C GLU A 319 17.85 11.72 10.65
N ASP A 320 18.50 12.09 11.76
CA ASP A 320 19.60 11.31 12.34
C ASP A 320 19.17 9.95 12.87
N ILE A 321 17.90 9.83 13.31
CA ILE A 321 17.34 8.53 13.72
C ILE A 321 17.28 7.59 12.50
N ILE A 322 16.82 8.10 11.37
CA ILE A 322 16.71 7.31 10.15
C ILE A 322 18.10 7.02 9.57
N LEU A 323 18.98 8.00 9.59
CA LEU A 323 20.37 7.84 9.15
C LEU A 323 21.07 6.71 9.91
N LYS A 324 20.99 6.69 11.24
CA LYS A 324 21.57 5.63 12.08
C LYS A 324 21.04 4.24 11.74
N GLU A 325 19.74 4.10 11.48
CA GLU A 325 19.17 2.81 11.08
C GLU A 325 19.66 2.37 9.68
N ILE A 326 19.82 3.33 8.76
CA ILE A 326 20.40 3.06 7.43
C ILE A 326 21.85 2.64 7.56
N GLU A 327 22.65 3.33 8.39
CA GLU A 327 24.07 3.03 8.61
C GLU A 327 24.28 1.62 9.16
N LYS A 328 23.53 1.23 10.18
CA LYS A 328 23.56 -0.14 10.72
C LYS A 328 23.31 -1.20 9.66
N ASP A 329 22.32 -0.96 8.80
CA ASP A 329 21.97 -1.94 7.73
C ASP A 329 23.01 -1.93 6.59
N MET A 330 23.67 -0.81 6.33
CA MET A 330 24.72 -0.71 5.30
C MET A 330 26.02 -1.37 5.76
N GLU A 331 26.37 -1.27 7.06
CA GLU A 331 27.56 -1.92 7.65
C GLU A 331 27.42 -3.44 7.71
N ASN A 332 26.21 -3.94 8.02
CA ASN A 332 25.94 -5.37 8.13
C ASN A 332 25.87 -6.10 6.75
N ASN A 333 25.86 -5.37 5.63
CA ASN A 333 25.77 -5.94 4.28
C ASN A 333 27.06 -5.73 3.45
N ASN A 334 28.13 -5.22 4.08
CA ASN A 334 29.52 -5.24 3.57
C ASN A 334 30.28 -6.40 4.21
#